data_34e7c4eeaed1538b3f5d9c585a71cc25
#
_entry.id   34e7c4eeaed1538b3f5d9c585a71cc25
#
_cell.length_a   1.000
_cell.length_b   1.000
_cell.length_c   1.000
_cell.angle_alpha   90.00
_cell.angle_beta   90.00
_cell.angle_gamma   90.00
#
_symmetry.space_group_name_H-M   'P 1'
#
loop_
_entity.id
_entity.type
_entity.pdbx_description
1 polymer ?
#
loop_
_entity_poly.entity_id
_entity_poly.type
_entity_poly.pdbx_seq_one_letter_code
_entity_poly.pdbx_strand_id
1 'polypeptide(L)'
;MKTTFVHRFALLLVASAFVLAGSVSARSQDTPDSVLRPPKGSQVAIIVFEDLQCPMCRRTAPLVEQASKTYKIPVVRHDFPLPMHNWSYQAAVIARYFDTHSKALGNEFRDYIFENQLEINPQNLRGFAEKFGEAHKVDLPFVIDPGGKLAAEVNADRDLGKAIKLDHTPTVYIVSSKNPTHPYVEVKDNSQLYLTIDTMMKN
;
A
#
# COMPACT_ATOMS: atom_id res chain seq x y z
N MET A 1 -60.97 69.21 12.54
CA MET A 1 -61.48 68.04 11.74
C MET A 1 -60.42 67.74 10.68
N LYS A 2 -59.69 66.70 10.84
CA LYS A 2 -59.07 65.81 9.81
C LYS A 2 -58.03 64.98 10.50
N THR A 3 -58.38 63.72 10.76
CA THR A 3 -57.59 62.63 11.28
C THR A 3 -56.60 62.14 10.22
N THR A 4 -55.32 62.11 10.51
CA THR A 4 -54.29 61.48 9.68
C THR A 4 -53.85 60.20 10.33
N PHE A 5 -54.10 59.10 9.62
CA PHE A 5 -53.81 57.75 9.95
C PHE A 5 -52.35 57.49 9.58
N VAL A 6 -51.49 57.19 10.56
CA VAL A 6 -50.08 56.82 10.34
C VAL A 6 -49.96 55.33 10.33
N HIS A 7 -49.67 54.76 9.15
CA HIS A 7 -49.38 53.35 8.97
C HIS A 7 -47.89 53.07 9.40
N ARG A 8 -47.75 52.32 10.46
CA ARG A 8 -46.43 51.73 10.84
C ARG A 8 -46.22 50.53 10.03
N PHE A 9 -45.29 50.57 9.06
CA PHE A 9 -44.73 49.41 8.39
C PHE A 9 -43.68 48.79 9.32
N ALA A 10 -43.97 47.59 9.85
CA ALA A 10 -43.00 46.76 10.54
C ALA A 10 -42.24 45.94 9.52
N LEU A 11 -40.94 46.25 9.31
CA LEU A 11 -40.01 45.44 8.51
C LEU A 11 -39.60 44.24 9.34
N LEU A 12 -40.08 43.04 8.98
CA LEU A 12 -39.57 41.76 9.49
C LEU A 12 -38.33 41.37 8.66
N LEU A 13 -37.13 41.56 9.24
CA LEU A 13 -35.88 41.00 8.76
C LEU A 13 -35.83 39.52 9.13
N VAL A 14 -36.11 38.67 8.16
CA VAL A 14 -35.85 37.22 8.27
C VAL A 14 -34.35 37.00 7.98
N ALA A 15 -33.56 36.80 9.02
CA ALA A 15 -32.19 36.40 8.93
C ALA A 15 -32.14 34.89 8.61
N SER A 16 -31.98 34.54 7.34
CA SER A 16 -31.72 33.16 6.93
C SER A 16 -30.29 32.77 7.31
N ALA A 17 -30.13 32.07 8.43
CA ALA A 17 -28.86 31.41 8.79
C ALA A 17 -28.65 30.22 7.86
N PHE A 18 -27.80 30.37 6.86
CA PHE A 18 -27.31 29.28 6.03
C PHE A 18 -26.30 28.48 6.86
N VAL A 19 -26.77 27.38 7.49
CA VAL A 19 -25.91 26.40 8.12
C VAL A 19 -25.23 25.60 7.00
N LEU A 20 -23.99 25.96 6.66
CA LEU A 20 -23.10 25.13 5.87
C LEU A 20 -22.79 23.87 6.69
N ALA A 21 -23.58 22.83 6.53
CA ALA A 21 -23.23 21.49 6.99
C ALA A 21 -22.04 20.99 6.12
N GLY A 22 -20.84 21.33 6.55
CA GLY A 22 -19.63 20.73 6.02
C GLY A 22 -19.72 19.22 6.25
N SER A 23 -19.90 18.46 5.18
CA SER A 23 -19.79 17.00 5.22
C SER A 23 -18.34 16.66 5.58
N VAL A 24 -18.08 16.45 6.86
CA VAL A 24 -16.84 15.83 7.33
C VAL A 24 -16.93 14.39 6.83
N SER A 25 -16.28 14.12 5.69
CA SER A 25 -16.05 12.73 5.27
C SER A 25 -15.25 12.06 6.39
N ALA A 26 -15.94 11.27 7.19
CA ALA A 26 -15.29 10.40 8.18
C ALA A 26 -14.37 9.47 7.38
N ARG A 27 -13.06 9.72 7.48
CA ARG A 27 -12.06 8.78 7.03
C ARG A 27 -12.29 7.51 7.88
N SER A 28 -12.78 6.44 7.25
CA SER A 28 -12.84 5.15 7.93
C SER A 28 -11.43 4.83 8.41
N GLN A 29 -11.28 4.63 9.72
CA GLN A 29 -9.99 4.20 10.26
C GLN A 29 -9.72 2.80 9.70
N ASP A 30 -8.59 2.66 9.02
CA ASP A 30 -8.14 1.35 8.56
C ASP A 30 -7.88 0.48 9.79
N THR A 31 -8.69 -0.56 9.93
CA THR A 31 -8.53 -1.59 10.96
C THR A 31 -7.79 -2.78 10.35
N PRO A 32 -7.11 -3.63 11.12
CA PRO A 32 -6.50 -4.85 10.60
C PRO A 32 -7.46 -5.64 9.69
N ASP A 33 -8.72 -5.74 10.07
CA ASP A 33 -9.73 -6.47 9.31
C ASP A 33 -10.10 -5.82 7.97
N SER A 34 -9.94 -4.51 7.82
CA SER A 34 -10.20 -3.82 6.55
C SER A 34 -9.04 -3.96 5.57
N VAL A 35 -7.82 -4.05 6.10
CA VAL A 35 -6.56 -4.09 5.35
C VAL A 35 -6.18 -5.52 4.95
N LEU A 36 -6.31 -6.46 5.90
CA LEU A 36 -5.86 -7.83 5.76
C LEU A 36 -6.96 -8.71 5.17
N ARG A 37 -7.29 -8.45 3.88
CA ARG A 37 -8.28 -9.21 3.11
C ARG A 37 -7.75 -9.60 1.74
N PRO A 38 -8.18 -10.74 1.19
CA PRO A 38 -7.84 -11.11 -0.17
C PRO A 38 -8.33 -10.05 -1.17
N PRO A 39 -7.61 -9.80 -2.26
CA PRO A 39 -8.08 -8.95 -3.34
C PRO A 39 -9.33 -9.53 -3.99
N LYS A 40 -10.12 -8.65 -4.63
CA LYS A 40 -11.37 -9.04 -5.30
C LYS A 40 -11.13 -10.18 -6.30
N GLY A 41 -11.92 -11.22 -6.20
CA GLY A 41 -11.82 -12.41 -7.05
C GLY A 41 -10.97 -13.54 -6.48
N SER A 42 -10.30 -13.32 -5.34
CA SER A 42 -9.49 -14.34 -4.65
C SER A 42 -10.10 -14.68 -3.29
N GLN A 43 -10.06 -15.96 -2.92
CA GLN A 43 -10.52 -16.40 -1.61
C GLN A 43 -9.39 -16.37 -0.57
N VAL A 44 -8.18 -16.63 -1.01
CA VAL A 44 -6.96 -16.63 -0.18
C VAL A 44 -5.89 -15.82 -0.91
N ALA A 45 -5.08 -15.10 -0.16
CA ALA A 45 -3.94 -14.36 -0.69
C ALA A 45 -2.79 -14.30 0.32
N ILE A 46 -1.60 -13.99 -0.17
CA ILE A 46 -0.47 -13.60 0.64
C ILE A 46 -0.39 -12.07 0.63
N ILE A 47 -0.36 -11.44 1.79
CA ILE A 47 -0.07 -10.00 1.93
C ILE A 47 1.31 -9.90 2.55
N VAL A 48 2.20 -9.12 1.93
CA VAL A 48 3.54 -8.89 2.45
C VAL A 48 3.81 -7.39 2.56
N PHE A 49 4.27 -6.97 3.74
CA PHE A 49 4.86 -5.66 3.94
C PHE A 49 6.37 -5.82 3.90
N GLU A 50 7.01 -5.14 2.98
CA GLU A 50 8.41 -5.37 2.67
C GLU A 50 9.20 -4.07 2.49
N ASP A 51 10.50 -4.19 2.70
CA ASP A 51 11.47 -3.13 2.51
C ASP A 51 12.55 -3.63 1.57
N LEU A 52 12.75 -2.94 0.46
CA LEU A 52 13.67 -3.37 -0.61
C LEU A 52 15.14 -3.39 -0.20
N GLN A 53 15.50 -2.74 0.92
CA GLN A 53 16.85 -2.77 1.50
C GLN A 53 16.97 -3.77 2.66
N CYS A 54 15.87 -4.34 3.14
CA CYS A 54 15.89 -5.28 4.25
C CYS A 54 16.46 -6.65 3.83
N PRO A 55 17.53 -7.15 4.47
CA PRO A 55 18.11 -8.46 4.12
C PRO A 55 17.16 -9.64 4.37
N MET A 56 16.27 -9.52 5.35
CA MET A 56 15.27 -10.56 5.62
C MET A 56 14.18 -10.57 4.54
N CYS A 57 13.77 -9.41 4.02
CA CYS A 57 12.84 -9.33 2.89
C CYS A 57 13.44 -10.03 1.66
N ARG A 58 14.71 -9.79 1.35
CA ARG A 58 15.43 -10.49 0.27
C ARG A 58 15.39 -12.01 0.40
N ARG A 59 15.49 -12.54 1.63
CA ARG A 59 15.44 -13.99 1.89
C ARG A 59 14.02 -14.55 1.79
N THR A 60 13.02 -13.76 2.16
CA THR A 60 11.62 -14.18 2.20
C THR A 60 10.93 -14.06 0.85
N ALA A 61 11.29 -13.09 0.03
CA ALA A 61 10.64 -12.83 -1.26
C ALA A 61 10.56 -14.09 -2.17
N PRO A 62 11.65 -14.85 -2.42
CA PRO A 62 11.57 -16.05 -3.26
C PRO A 62 10.67 -17.15 -2.67
N LEU A 63 10.55 -17.25 -1.35
CA LEU A 63 9.67 -18.22 -0.68
C LEU A 63 8.20 -17.85 -0.88
N VAL A 64 7.88 -16.58 -0.75
CA VAL A 64 6.53 -16.04 -1.00
C VAL A 64 6.13 -16.24 -2.45
N GLU A 65 7.02 -15.94 -3.39
CA GLU A 65 6.78 -16.11 -4.82
C GLU A 65 6.56 -17.59 -5.18
N GLN A 66 7.39 -18.49 -4.63
CA GLN A 66 7.24 -19.92 -4.84
C GLN A 66 5.91 -20.44 -4.26
N ALA A 67 5.52 -20.00 -3.06
CA ALA A 67 4.25 -20.37 -2.45
C ALA A 67 3.06 -19.86 -3.30
N SER A 68 3.11 -18.62 -3.76
CA SER A 68 2.11 -18.04 -4.67
C SER A 68 1.90 -18.91 -5.93
N LYS A 69 2.99 -19.29 -6.59
CA LYS A 69 2.95 -20.16 -7.79
C LYS A 69 2.39 -21.55 -7.48
N THR A 70 2.81 -22.15 -6.35
CA THR A 70 2.39 -23.49 -5.94
C THR A 70 0.90 -23.55 -5.68
N TYR A 71 0.36 -22.59 -4.94
CA TYR A 71 -1.04 -22.55 -4.54
C TYR A 71 -1.93 -21.77 -5.53
N LYS A 72 -1.33 -21.09 -6.52
CA LYS A 72 -2.02 -20.21 -7.48
C LYS A 72 -2.86 -19.12 -6.77
N ILE A 73 -2.31 -18.56 -5.71
CA ILE A 73 -2.90 -17.46 -4.95
C ILE A 73 -2.12 -16.16 -5.18
N PRO A 74 -2.78 -15.00 -5.22
CA PRO A 74 -2.09 -13.75 -5.45
C PRO A 74 -1.23 -13.32 -4.26
N VAL A 75 -0.16 -12.56 -4.57
CA VAL A 75 0.62 -11.80 -3.61
C VAL A 75 0.25 -10.34 -3.73
N VAL A 76 -0.08 -9.72 -2.60
CA VAL A 76 -0.24 -8.27 -2.48
C VAL A 76 0.97 -7.73 -1.74
N ARG A 77 1.76 -6.90 -2.43
CA ARG A 77 3.00 -6.33 -1.88
C ARG A 77 2.74 -4.88 -1.47
N HIS A 78 3.05 -4.56 -0.21
CA HIS A 78 3.02 -3.22 0.36
C HIS A 78 4.44 -2.74 0.64
N ASP A 79 4.77 -1.56 0.14
CA ASP A 79 6.08 -0.96 0.36
C ASP A 79 6.15 -0.35 1.77
N PHE A 80 6.99 -0.91 2.64
CA PHE A 80 7.18 -0.46 4.01
C PHE A 80 8.65 -0.14 4.31
N PRO A 81 9.23 0.88 3.64
CA PRO A 81 10.61 1.26 3.85
C PRO A 81 10.84 1.76 5.29
N LEU A 82 11.81 1.14 5.97
CA LEU A 82 12.19 1.46 7.35
C LEU A 82 13.10 2.69 7.40
N PRO A 83 13.00 3.51 8.45
CA PRO A 83 13.77 4.77 8.53
C PRO A 83 15.29 4.60 8.53
N MET A 84 15.81 3.43 8.98
CA MET A 84 17.24 3.14 8.99
C MET A 84 17.80 2.74 7.61
N HIS A 85 16.95 2.46 6.63
CA HIS A 85 17.33 2.03 5.30
C HIS A 85 17.37 3.23 4.34
N ASN A 86 18.58 3.66 3.98
CA ASN A 86 18.80 4.97 3.38
C ASN A 86 18.45 5.08 1.87
N TRP A 87 18.22 3.96 1.17
CA TRP A 87 17.81 3.95 -0.23
C TRP A 87 16.48 3.21 -0.48
N SER A 88 15.95 2.53 0.52
CA SER A 88 14.74 1.72 0.40
C SER A 88 13.52 2.53 -0.03
N TYR A 89 13.32 3.72 0.53
CA TYR A 89 12.19 4.59 0.16
C TYR A 89 12.25 4.98 -1.33
N GLN A 90 13.43 5.37 -1.81
CA GLN A 90 13.60 5.73 -3.21
C GLN A 90 13.40 4.52 -4.13
N ALA A 91 13.88 3.33 -3.75
CA ALA A 91 13.64 2.10 -4.49
C ALA A 91 12.14 1.76 -4.58
N ALA A 92 11.39 1.95 -3.48
CA ALA A 92 9.94 1.76 -3.48
C ALA A 92 9.23 2.75 -4.43
N VAL A 93 9.63 4.03 -4.46
CA VAL A 93 9.09 5.02 -5.40
C VAL A 93 9.38 4.62 -6.85
N ILE A 94 10.57 4.10 -7.13
CA ILE A 94 10.92 3.60 -8.48
C ILE A 94 10.09 2.34 -8.82
N ALA A 95 9.88 1.45 -7.86
CA ALA A 95 9.01 0.28 -8.06
C ALA A 95 7.58 0.70 -8.43
N ARG A 96 7.04 1.76 -7.79
CA ARG A 96 5.74 2.34 -8.15
C ARG A 96 5.74 2.93 -9.56
N TYR A 97 6.85 3.47 -10.02
CA TYR A 97 6.95 3.90 -11.41
C TYR A 97 6.76 2.72 -12.37
N PHE A 98 7.42 1.60 -12.16
CA PHE A 98 7.20 0.40 -12.97
C PHE A 98 5.79 -0.19 -12.80
N ASP A 99 5.18 -0.07 -11.61
CA ASP A 99 3.76 -0.42 -11.39
C ASP A 99 2.81 0.36 -12.31
N THR A 100 3.16 1.58 -12.73
CA THR A 100 2.33 2.37 -13.67
C THR A 100 2.25 1.75 -15.06
N HIS A 101 3.23 0.94 -15.45
CA HIS A 101 3.23 0.20 -16.70
C HIS A 101 2.48 -1.12 -16.56
N SER A 102 2.79 -1.90 -15.53
CA SER A 102 1.99 -3.04 -15.07
C SER A 102 2.42 -3.46 -13.67
N LYS A 103 1.50 -4.04 -12.89
CA LYS A 103 1.83 -4.62 -11.58
C LYS A 103 2.85 -5.75 -11.68
N ALA A 104 2.82 -6.52 -12.76
CA ALA A 104 3.81 -7.56 -13.02
C ALA A 104 5.21 -6.95 -13.14
N LEU A 105 5.37 -5.90 -13.94
CA LEU A 105 6.66 -5.23 -14.12
C LEU A 105 7.20 -4.61 -12.84
N GLY A 106 6.32 -3.97 -12.04
CA GLY A 106 6.72 -3.43 -10.75
C GLY A 106 7.15 -4.52 -9.76
N ASN A 107 6.51 -5.69 -9.80
CA ASN A 107 6.93 -6.84 -9.00
C ASN A 107 8.27 -7.41 -9.48
N GLU A 108 8.47 -7.56 -10.79
CA GLU A 108 9.75 -7.98 -11.37
C GLU A 108 10.89 -7.01 -11.01
N PHE A 109 10.61 -5.71 -10.97
CA PHE A 109 11.59 -4.73 -10.50
C PHE A 109 11.94 -4.93 -9.02
N ARG A 110 10.95 -5.18 -8.15
CA ARG A 110 11.21 -5.47 -6.72
C ARG A 110 12.08 -6.70 -6.55
N ASP A 111 11.80 -7.76 -7.31
CA ASP A 111 12.60 -8.99 -7.27
C ASP A 111 14.01 -8.75 -7.78
N TYR A 112 14.18 -8.01 -8.88
CA TYR A 112 15.49 -7.59 -9.39
C TYR A 112 16.29 -6.77 -8.36
N ILE A 113 15.65 -5.87 -7.61
CA ILE A 113 16.29 -5.11 -6.53
C ILE A 113 16.73 -6.07 -5.40
N PHE A 114 15.91 -7.04 -5.02
CA PHE A 114 16.30 -8.04 -4.02
C PHE A 114 17.48 -8.89 -4.48
N GLU A 115 17.52 -9.31 -5.74
CA GLU A 115 18.63 -10.07 -6.32
C GLU A 115 19.96 -9.30 -6.24
N ASN A 116 19.91 -7.99 -6.52
CA ASN A 116 21.09 -7.12 -6.56
C ASN A 116 21.32 -6.32 -5.25
N GLN A 117 20.57 -6.60 -4.20
CA GLN A 117 20.50 -5.79 -2.98
C GLN A 117 21.87 -5.48 -2.34
N LEU A 118 22.81 -6.44 -2.39
CA LEU A 118 24.13 -6.29 -1.78
C LEU A 118 25.06 -5.33 -2.55
N GLU A 119 24.76 -5.05 -3.81
CA GLU A 119 25.54 -4.16 -4.68
C GLU A 119 24.96 -2.74 -4.71
N ILE A 120 23.69 -2.58 -4.26
CA ILE A 120 22.95 -1.33 -4.34
C ILE A 120 23.30 -0.42 -3.16
N ASN A 121 23.48 0.86 -3.49
CA ASN A 121 23.65 1.97 -2.56
C ASN A 121 22.92 3.21 -3.08
N PRO A 122 22.82 4.30 -2.30
CA PRO A 122 22.11 5.52 -2.74
C PRO A 122 22.63 6.14 -4.04
N GLN A 123 23.93 5.97 -4.33
CA GLN A 123 24.58 6.58 -5.50
C GLN A 123 24.32 5.80 -6.80
N ASN A 124 24.14 4.48 -6.71
CA ASN A 124 24.02 3.63 -7.88
C ASN A 124 22.60 3.06 -8.12
N LEU A 125 21.66 3.21 -7.18
CA LEU A 125 20.28 2.70 -7.29
C LEU A 125 19.62 3.11 -8.61
N ARG A 126 19.81 4.36 -9.05
CA ARG A 126 19.26 4.83 -10.31
C ARG A 126 19.80 4.04 -11.50
N GLY A 127 21.09 3.75 -11.52
CA GLY A 127 21.71 2.96 -12.58
C GLY A 127 21.16 1.54 -12.67
N PHE A 128 20.85 0.89 -11.52
CA PHE A 128 20.15 -0.38 -11.51
C PHE A 128 18.74 -0.27 -12.09
N ALA A 129 18.01 0.79 -11.76
CA ALA A 129 16.68 1.02 -12.31
C ALA A 129 16.69 1.29 -13.81
N GLU A 130 17.66 2.06 -14.30
CA GLU A 130 17.85 2.31 -15.74
C GLU A 130 18.17 1.02 -16.49
N LYS A 131 19.09 0.21 -15.97
CA LYS A 131 19.45 -1.10 -16.56
C LYS A 131 18.24 -2.04 -16.62
N PHE A 132 17.42 -2.08 -15.58
CA PHE A 132 16.18 -2.85 -15.58
C PHE A 132 15.19 -2.30 -16.62
N GLY A 133 15.01 -0.97 -16.67
CA GLY A 133 14.14 -0.33 -17.65
C GLY A 133 14.56 -0.63 -19.09
N GLU A 134 15.85 -0.53 -19.40
CA GLU A 134 16.40 -0.88 -20.73
C GLU A 134 16.05 -2.32 -21.13
N ALA A 135 16.23 -3.27 -20.20
CA ALA A 135 15.91 -4.68 -20.44
C ALA A 135 14.44 -4.92 -20.76
N HIS A 136 13.55 -4.09 -20.21
CA HIS A 136 12.09 -4.17 -20.37
C HIS A 136 11.53 -3.13 -21.37
N LYS A 137 12.39 -2.36 -22.05
CA LYS A 137 12.00 -1.31 -23.00
C LYS A 137 11.12 -0.21 -22.36
N VAL A 138 11.46 0.16 -21.15
CA VAL A 138 10.83 1.23 -20.36
C VAL A 138 11.88 2.29 -20.05
N ASP A 139 11.70 3.49 -20.57
CA ASP A 139 12.58 4.62 -20.31
C ASP A 139 12.28 5.24 -18.94
N LEU A 140 13.31 5.42 -18.11
CA LEU A 140 13.16 6.16 -16.86
C LEU A 140 13.27 7.67 -17.14
N PRO A 141 12.28 8.48 -16.74
CA PRO A 141 12.37 9.93 -16.87
C PRO A 141 13.46 10.48 -15.92
N PHE A 142 14.00 11.66 -16.24
CA PHE A 142 14.99 12.32 -15.38
C PHE A 142 14.46 12.53 -13.95
N VAL A 143 13.21 12.98 -13.81
CA VAL A 143 12.48 13.04 -12.55
C VAL A 143 11.38 11.98 -12.57
N ILE A 144 11.49 10.96 -11.71
CA ILE A 144 10.58 9.79 -11.71
C ILE A 144 9.19 10.15 -11.20
N ASP A 145 9.12 11.03 -10.22
CA ASP A 145 7.86 11.40 -9.54
C ASP A 145 7.74 12.93 -9.39
N PRO A 146 7.57 13.70 -10.49
CA PRO A 146 7.53 15.15 -10.43
C PRO A 146 6.32 15.71 -9.66
N GLY A 147 5.25 14.92 -9.55
CA GLY A 147 4.02 15.30 -8.83
C GLY A 147 3.90 14.71 -7.43
N GLY A 148 4.86 13.92 -6.97
CA GLY A 148 4.82 13.26 -5.65
C GLY A 148 3.74 12.18 -5.51
N LYS A 149 3.13 11.73 -6.61
CA LYS A 149 2.05 10.75 -6.58
C LYS A 149 2.54 9.36 -6.17
N LEU A 150 3.67 8.92 -6.71
CA LEU A 150 4.25 7.61 -6.40
C LEU A 150 4.77 7.57 -4.96
N ALA A 151 5.37 8.66 -4.50
CA ALA A 151 5.75 8.84 -3.11
C ALA A 151 4.53 8.81 -2.17
N ALA A 152 3.41 9.39 -2.57
CA ALA A 152 2.17 9.33 -1.81
C ALA A 152 1.62 7.89 -1.70
N GLU A 153 1.74 7.06 -2.74
CA GLU A 153 1.36 5.64 -2.70
C GLU A 153 2.25 4.85 -1.73
N VAL A 154 3.56 5.06 -1.74
CA VAL A 154 4.48 4.45 -0.74
C VAL A 154 4.13 4.90 0.68
N ASN A 155 3.82 6.18 0.88
CA ASN A 155 3.42 6.68 2.19
C ASN A 155 2.07 6.10 2.64
N ALA A 156 1.12 5.89 1.72
CA ALA A 156 -0.15 5.23 2.03
C ALA A 156 0.08 3.79 2.55
N ASP A 157 0.97 3.01 1.92
CA ASP A 157 1.32 1.69 2.41
C ASP A 157 1.99 1.73 3.79
N ARG A 158 2.88 2.71 4.01
CA ARG A 158 3.50 2.91 5.34
C ARG A 158 2.46 3.26 6.40
N ASP A 159 1.52 4.12 6.08
CA ASP A 159 0.46 4.50 7.02
C ASP A 159 -0.49 3.32 7.29
N LEU A 160 -0.76 2.50 6.27
CA LEU A 160 -1.48 1.25 6.41
C LEU A 160 -0.77 0.30 7.39
N GLY A 161 0.53 0.06 7.19
CA GLY A 161 1.34 -0.76 8.09
C GLY A 161 1.34 -0.23 9.53
N LYS A 162 1.47 1.09 9.73
CA LYS A 162 1.37 1.72 11.05
C LYS A 162 -0.01 1.52 11.69
N ALA A 163 -1.08 1.64 10.91
CA ALA A 163 -2.45 1.45 11.41
C ALA A 163 -2.67 0.04 11.97
N ILE A 164 -2.04 -0.97 11.38
CA ILE A 164 -2.04 -2.35 11.87
C ILE A 164 -0.87 -2.67 12.82
N LYS A 165 -0.12 -1.65 13.24
CA LYS A 165 0.96 -1.72 14.24
C LYS A 165 2.14 -2.60 13.81
N LEU A 166 2.53 -2.54 12.55
CA LEU A 166 3.76 -3.20 12.09
C LEU A 166 5.00 -2.54 12.70
N ASP A 167 5.94 -3.36 13.14
CA ASP A 167 7.20 -2.94 13.76
C ASP A 167 8.45 -3.49 13.05
N HIS A 168 8.28 -4.40 12.10
CA HIS A 168 9.37 -5.03 11.37
C HIS A 168 9.02 -5.37 9.91
N THR A 169 10.04 -5.69 9.13
CA THR A 169 9.92 -6.25 7.77
C THR A 169 10.85 -7.47 7.60
N PRO A 170 10.46 -8.47 6.82
CA PRO A 170 9.15 -8.61 6.22
C PRO A 170 8.08 -8.97 7.25
N THR A 171 6.85 -8.49 7.08
CA THR A 171 5.69 -9.05 7.77
C THR A 171 4.79 -9.70 6.72
N VAL A 172 4.51 -10.98 6.89
CA VAL A 172 3.75 -11.80 5.94
C VAL A 172 2.46 -12.27 6.59
N TYR A 173 1.34 -12.01 5.93
CA TYR A 173 0.03 -12.50 6.33
C TYR A 173 -0.53 -13.44 5.27
N ILE A 174 -1.14 -14.54 5.70
CA ILE A 174 -2.04 -15.32 4.87
C ILE A 174 -3.46 -14.88 5.23
N VAL A 175 -4.20 -14.41 4.22
CA VAL A 175 -5.54 -13.86 4.41
C VAL A 175 -6.56 -14.73 3.68
N SER A 176 -7.76 -14.89 4.27
CA SER A 176 -8.84 -15.70 3.70
C SER A 176 -10.19 -15.02 3.89
N SER A 177 -11.02 -15.00 2.86
CA SER A 177 -12.41 -14.57 2.94
C SER A 177 -13.35 -15.68 3.40
N LYS A 178 -12.87 -16.92 3.50
CA LYS A 178 -13.67 -18.08 3.91
C LYS A 178 -13.93 -18.13 5.41
N ASN A 179 -12.98 -17.65 6.21
CA ASN A 179 -13.07 -17.67 7.67
C ASN A 179 -13.25 -16.24 8.22
N PRO A 180 -14.47 -15.80 8.47
CA PRO A 180 -14.75 -14.44 8.95
C PRO A 180 -14.27 -14.20 10.40
N THR A 181 -14.08 -15.26 11.21
CA THR A 181 -13.62 -15.14 12.59
C THR A 181 -12.10 -15.05 12.71
N HIS A 182 -11.38 -15.62 11.74
CA HIS A 182 -9.92 -15.57 11.68
C HIS A 182 -9.52 -15.28 10.22
N PRO A 183 -9.76 -14.05 9.73
CA PRO A 183 -9.59 -13.72 8.31
C PRO A 183 -8.12 -13.64 7.89
N TYR A 184 -7.20 -13.58 8.83
CA TYR A 184 -5.77 -13.51 8.57
C TYR A 184 -4.94 -14.21 9.66
N VAL A 185 -3.76 -14.69 9.27
CA VAL A 185 -2.74 -15.26 10.14
C VAL A 185 -1.38 -14.69 9.74
N GLU A 186 -0.64 -14.14 10.69
CA GLU A 186 0.74 -13.73 10.50
C GLU A 186 1.66 -14.95 10.48
N VAL A 187 2.50 -15.05 9.46
CA VAL A 187 3.54 -16.07 9.33
C VAL A 187 4.80 -15.56 10.04
N LYS A 188 5.01 -15.98 11.28
CA LYS A 188 6.15 -15.56 12.10
C LYS A 188 7.44 -16.29 11.76
N ASP A 189 7.31 -17.49 11.20
CA ASP A 189 8.43 -18.32 10.75
C ASP A 189 8.16 -18.78 9.32
N ASN A 190 9.09 -18.47 8.42
CA ASN A 190 8.99 -18.85 7.01
C ASN A 190 8.78 -20.35 6.79
N SER A 191 9.25 -21.22 7.70
CA SER A 191 9.02 -22.67 7.63
C SER A 191 7.54 -23.04 7.75
N GLN A 192 6.72 -22.16 8.33
CA GLN A 192 5.28 -22.37 8.52
C GLN A 192 4.43 -21.81 7.36
N LEU A 193 5.05 -21.15 6.37
CA LEU A 193 4.33 -20.48 5.29
C LEU A 193 3.34 -21.43 4.58
N TYR A 194 3.81 -22.58 4.13
CA TYR A 194 2.98 -23.55 3.43
C TYR A 194 1.87 -24.15 4.30
N LEU A 195 2.20 -24.51 5.55
CA LEU A 195 1.22 -25.04 6.50
C LEU A 195 0.12 -24.02 6.80
N THR A 196 0.49 -22.74 6.92
CA THR A 196 -0.47 -21.65 7.15
C THR A 196 -1.38 -21.48 5.95
N ILE A 197 -0.85 -21.52 4.72
CA ILE A 197 -1.65 -21.46 3.49
C ILE A 197 -2.63 -22.63 3.44
N ASP A 198 -2.15 -23.87 3.67
CA ASP A 198 -2.98 -25.07 3.69
C ASP A 198 -4.15 -24.95 4.67
N THR A 199 -3.89 -24.41 5.85
CA THR A 199 -4.90 -24.19 6.89
C THR A 199 -5.93 -23.15 6.46
N MET A 200 -5.47 -22.03 5.91
CA MET A 200 -6.34 -20.93 5.47
C MET A 200 -7.15 -21.24 4.20
N MET A 201 -6.71 -22.20 3.40
CA MET A 201 -7.45 -22.69 2.24
C MET A 201 -8.58 -23.66 2.60
N LYS A 202 -8.43 -24.42 3.70
CA LYS A 202 -9.42 -25.42 4.17
C LYS A 202 -10.59 -24.78 4.92
N ASN A 203 -10.33 -23.69 5.62
CA ASN A 203 -11.28 -22.96 6.44
C ASN A 203 -11.89 -21.82 5.63
#